data_ab676ca63c778d6c9e055ac01721234f
#
_entry.id   ab676ca63c778d6c9e055ac01721234f
#
_cell.length_a   1.000
_cell.length_b   1.000
_cell.length_c   1.000
_cell.angle_alpha   90.00
_cell.angle_beta   90.00
_cell.angle_gamma   90.00
#
_symmetry.space_group_name_H-M   'P 1'
#
loop_
_entity.id
_entity.type
_entity.pdbx_description
1 polymer ?
#
loop_
_entity_poly.entity_id
_entity_poly.type
_entity_poly.pdbx_seq_one_letter_code
_entity_poly.pdbx_strand_id
1 'polypeptide(L)'
;MGAWIALNQFKYFKNQIKGFIGIGSAPEFLERLMWKKFPKKVKKEIKLKGISHIKNGDYEYPITYQIIKDGRKNKVFSKKINSKIIVTMFHGQKDEAVPVSFSRKVLSVFTKAKKRMVVIKNGDHSLSNKLSINKILKELDRFRNTIL
;
A
#
# COMPACT_ATOMS: atom_id res chain seq x y z
N MET A 1 4.16 -3.26 0.44
CA MET A 1 4.82 -2.97 1.75
C MET A 1 5.18 -1.50 1.90
N GLY A 2 5.95 -0.88 0.98
CA GLY A 2 6.46 0.49 1.11
C GLY A 2 5.46 1.57 1.51
N ALA A 3 4.30 1.64 0.86
CA ALA A 3 3.26 2.60 1.24
C ALA A 3 2.76 2.43 2.68
N TRP A 4 2.73 1.20 3.21
CA TRP A 4 2.33 0.94 4.59
C TRP A 4 3.36 1.48 5.59
N ILE A 5 4.64 1.24 5.31
CA ILE A 5 5.75 1.78 6.12
C ILE A 5 5.71 3.30 6.07
N ALA A 6 5.63 3.90 4.88
CA ALA A 6 5.59 5.34 4.69
C ALA A 6 4.41 6.01 5.42
N LEU A 7 3.21 5.41 5.39
CA LEU A 7 2.05 5.93 6.13
C LEU A 7 2.25 5.94 7.65
N ASN A 8 2.97 4.94 8.19
CA ASN A 8 3.30 4.93 9.61
C ASN A 8 4.31 6.01 10.00
N GLN A 9 5.16 6.50 9.06
CA GLN A 9 6.13 7.56 9.33
C GLN A 9 5.47 8.92 9.58
N PHE A 10 4.25 9.15 9.13
CA PHE A 10 3.52 10.38 9.45
C PHE A 10 3.35 10.65 10.95
N LYS A 11 3.41 9.61 11.77
CA LYS A 11 3.40 9.75 13.24
C LYS A 11 4.63 10.51 13.74
N TYR A 12 5.78 10.31 13.11
CA TYR A 12 7.07 10.83 13.59
C TYR A 12 7.56 12.04 12.78
N PHE A 13 7.33 12.04 11.47
CA PHE A 13 7.94 12.96 10.51
C PHE A 13 6.92 13.82 9.75
N LYS A 14 5.73 14.02 10.32
CA LYS A 14 4.61 14.72 9.66
C LYS A 14 5.02 16.06 9.04
N ASN A 15 5.83 16.87 9.72
CA ASN A 15 6.23 18.20 9.26
C ASN A 15 7.32 18.16 8.17
N GLN A 16 8.05 17.06 8.07
CA GLN A 16 9.09 16.85 7.07
C GLN A 16 8.53 16.26 5.77
N ILE A 17 7.39 15.53 5.86
CA ILE A 17 6.75 14.94 4.69
C ILE A 17 5.96 16.02 3.96
N LYS A 18 6.42 16.39 2.76
CA LYS A 18 5.82 17.45 1.94
C LYS A 18 4.82 16.94 0.91
N GLY A 19 4.83 15.65 0.60
CA GLY A 19 3.90 15.02 -0.34
C GLY A 19 3.89 13.51 -0.21
N PHE A 20 2.89 12.85 -0.79
CA PHE A 20 2.79 11.39 -0.78
C PHE A 20 2.31 10.87 -2.13
N ILE A 21 3.12 10.04 -2.77
CA ILE A 21 2.73 9.31 -3.98
C ILE A 21 2.70 7.81 -3.66
N GLY A 22 1.56 7.19 -3.89
CA GLY A 22 1.39 5.75 -3.73
C GLY A 22 1.13 5.08 -5.08
N ILE A 23 1.81 3.97 -5.36
CA ILE A 23 1.68 3.18 -6.58
C ILE A 23 1.29 1.76 -6.18
N GLY A 24 0.15 1.24 -6.65
CA GLY A 24 -0.35 -0.10 -6.33
C GLY A 24 -0.41 -0.39 -4.81
N SER A 25 -0.73 0.62 -4.02
CA SER A 25 -0.53 0.59 -2.56
C SER A 25 -1.50 -0.34 -1.84
N ALA A 26 -0.98 -1.24 -1.02
CA ALA A 26 -1.73 -2.22 -0.25
C ALA A 26 -1.39 -2.21 1.26
N PRO A 27 -1.63 -1.12 2.00
CA PRO A 27 -1.48 -1.17 3.45
C PRO A 27 -2.36 -2.25 4.08
N GLU A 28 -1.88 -2.85 5.17
CA GLU A 28 -2.58 -3.95 5.88
C GLU A 28 -2.85 -5.20 5.00
N PHE A 29 -2.10 -5.40 3.90
CA PHE A 29 -2.31 -6.52 2.99
C PHE A 29 -2.10 -7.88 3.68
N LEU A 30 -1.20 -7.96 4.66
CA LEU A 30 -0.93 -9.18 5.43
C LEU A 30 -2.22 -9.73 6.09
N GLU A 31 -3.06 -8.87 6.64
CA GLU A 31 -4.34 -9.27 7.22
C GLU A 31 -5.43 -9.37 6.14
N ARG A 32 -5.56 -8.33 5.30
CA ARG A 32 -6.73 -8.17 4.42
C ARG A 32 -6.70 -9.00 3.17
N LEU A 33 -5.52 -9.21 2.57
CA LEU A 33 -5.35 -9.94 1.32
C LEU A 33 -4.74 -11.33 1.50
N MET A 34 -3.96 -11.56 2.58
CA MET A 34 -3.30 -12.83 2.82
C MET A 34 -3.97 -13.61 3.95
N TRP A 35 -3.84 -13.15 5.20
CA TRP A 35 -4.34 -13.91 6.36
C TRP A 35 -5.80 -14.31 6.24
N LYS A 36 -6.68 -13.41 5.81
CA LYS A 36 -8.10 -13.72 5.64
C LYS A 36 -8.34 -14.87 4.66
N LYS A 37 -7.54 -14.95 3.58
CA LYS A 37 -7.66 -15.95 2.52
C LYS A 37 -6.97 -17.28 2.85
N PHE A 38 -6.06 -17.32 3.82
CA PHE A 38 -5.37 -18.57 4.16
C PHE A 38 -6.34 -19.65 4.67
N PRO A 39 -6.15 -20.90 4.22
CA PRO A 39 -6.88 -22.05 4.75
C PRO A 39 -6.72 -22.19 6.28
N LYS A 40 -7.68 -22.78 6.95
CA LYS A 40 -7.62 -23.02 8.41
C LYS A 40 -6.36 -23.80 8.81
N LYS A 41 -5.95 -24.80 8.00
CA LYS A 41 -4.71 -25.59 8.21
C LYS A 41 -3.48 -24.72 8.25
N VAL A 42 -3.30 -23.83 7.26
CA VAL A 42 -2.16 -22.89 7.18
C VAL A 42 -2.16 -21.93 8.37
N LYS A 43 -3.32 -21.36 8.72
CA LYS A 43 -3.44 -20.47 9.90
C LYS A 43 -3.06 -21.19 11.20
N LYS A 44 -3.47 -22.46 11.35
CA LYS A 44 -3.11 -23.30 12.52
C LYS A 44 -1.62 -23.55 12.55
N GLU A 45 -1.01 -23.91 11.42
CA GLU A 45 0.41 -24.16 11.30
C GLU A 45 1.24 -22.91 11.68
N ILE A 46 0.92 -21.75 11.09
CA ILE A 46 1.59 -20.48 11.41
C ILE A 46 1.49 -20.15 12.91
N LYS A 47 0.33 -20.40 13.53
CA LYS A 47 0.14 -20.13 14.97
C LYS A 47 0.94 -21.09 15.86
N LEU A 48 1.04 -22.36 15.50
CA LEU A 48 1.69 -23.40 16.32
C LEU A 48 3.22 -23.42 16.11
N LYS A 49 3.66 -23.38 14.84
CA LYS A 49 5.08 -23.46 14.48
C LYS A 49 5.76 -22.10 14.38
N GLY A 50 4.99 -21.01 14.41
CA GLY A 50 5.48 -19.65 14.21
C GLY A 50 5.72 -19.27 12.75
N ILE A 51 5.70 -20.22 11.81
CA ILE A 51 6.00 -20.03 10.38
C ILE A 51 5.27 -21.07 9.54
N SER A 52 4.92 -20.70 8.31
CA SER A 52 4.56 -21.62 7.23
C SER A 52 5.05 -21.08 5.89
N HIS A 53 5.39 -21.96 4.97
CA HIS A 53 5.80 -21.61 3.62
C HIS A 53 4.59 -21.60 2.69
N ILE A 54 4.41 -20.50 1.98
CA ILE A 54 3.26 -20.26 1.11
C ILE A 54 3.71 -20.29 -0.34
N LYS A 55 3.14 -21.21 -1.12
CA LYS A 55 3.36 -21.26 -2.57
C LYS A 55 2.51 -20.21 -3.28
N ASN A 56 3.12 -19.53 -4.24
CA ASN A 56 2.47 -18.59 -5.15
C ASN A 56 3.08 -18.74 -6.56
N GLY A 57 2.45 -19.57 -7.39
CA GLY A 57 3.04 -20.03 -8.64
C GLY A 57 4.31 -20.84 -8.36
N ASP A 58 5.39 -20.47 -9.04
CA ASP A 58 6.72 -21.10 -8.90
C ASP A 58 7.51 -20.59 -7.68
N TYR A 59 6.98 -19.62 -6.96
CA TYR A 59 7.66 -19.03 -5.79
C TYR A 59 7.09 -19.60 -4.49
N GLU A 60 7.97 -19.82 -3.55
CA GLU A 60 7.63 -20.15 -2.17
C GLU A 60 8.26 -19.11 -1.23
N TYR A 61 7.49 -18.59 -0.30
CA TYR A 61 7.96 -17.60 0.65
C TYR A 61 7.45 -17.88 2.07
N PRO A 62 8.29 -17.62 3.09
CA PRO A 62 7.89 -17.82 4.47
C PRO A 62 6.97 -16.71 4.95
N ILE A 63 5.91 -17.09 5.66
CA ILE A 63 5.07 -16.17 6.43
C ILE A 63 5.19 -16.55 7.91
N THR A 64 5.72 -15.63 8.71
CA THR A 64 5.86 -15.82 10.15
C THR A 64 4.62 -15.32 10.90
N TYR A 65 4.34 -15.92 12.06
CA TYR A 65 3.27 -15.39 12.92
C TYR A 65 3.63 -13.99 13.44
N GLN A 66 4.92 -13.71 13.60
CA GLN A 66 5.40 -12.40 14.03
C GLN A 66 5.02 -11.30 13.04
N ILE A 67 5.25 -11.48 11.73
CA ILE A 67 4.89 -10.45 10.73
C ILE A 67 3.38 -10.17 10.70
N ILE A 68 2.56 -11.20 10.94
CA ILE A 68 1.10 -11.01 11.06
C ILE A 68 0.74 -10.18 12.30
N LYS A 69 1.37 -10.48 13.46
CA LYS A 69 1.17 -9.72 14.70
C LYS A 69 1.61 -8.27 14.54
N ASP A 70 2.77 -8.03 13.92
CA ASP A 70 3.30 -6.69 13.69
C ASP A 70 2.43 -5.90 12.71
N GLY A 71 1.93 -6.55 11.66
CA GLY A 71 0.94 -5.95 10.77
C GLY A 71 -0.32 -5.48 11.51
N ARG A 72 -0.83 -6.26 12.46
CA ARG A 72 -1.98 -5.91 13.28
C ARG A 72 -1.72 -4.73 14.21
N LYS A 73 -0.50 -4.60 14.77
CA LYS A 73 -0.09 -3.47 15.62
C LYS A 73 0.07 -2.18 14.81
N ASN A 74 0.49 -2.29 13.56
CA ASN A 74 0.83 -1.15 12.69
C ASN A 74 -0.28 -0.79 11.69
N LYS A 75 -1.55 -0.94 12.07
CA LYS A 75 -2.69 -0.56 11.23
C LYS A 75 -2.66 0.94 10.92
N VAL A 76 -3.08 1.29 9.71
CA VAL A 76 -3.11 2.69 9.23
C VAL A 76 -4.49 3.12 8.75
N PHE A 77 -5.35 2.21 8.31
CA PHE A 77 -6.68 2.58 7.79
C PHE A 77 -7.66 3.09 8.86
N SER A 78 -7.42 2.79 10.13
CA SER A 78 -8.17 3.35 11.26
C SER A 78 -7.64 4.70 11.74
N LYS A 79 -6.46 5.14 11.24
CA LYS A 79 -5.84 6.40 11.63
C LYS A 79 -6.34 7.54 10.74
N LYS A 80 -6.25 8.76 11.26
CA LYS A 80 -6.49 9.99 10.51
C LYS A 80 -5.21 10.80 10.46
N ILE A 81 -4.73 11.09 9.25
CA ILE A 81 -3.55 11.92 9.00
C ILE A 81 -4.02 13.33 8.67
N ASN A 82 -3.92 14.22 9.64
CA ASN A 82 -4.27 15.63 9.47
C ASN A 82 -3.05 16.39 8.91
N SER A 83 -2.88 16.37 7.58
CA SER A 83 -1.78 17.04 6.87
C SER A 83 -2.32 17.74 5.62
N LYS A 84 -1.79 18.95 5.33
CA LYS A 84 -2.18 19.77 4.15
C LYS A 84 -1.30 19.50 2.92
N ILE A 85 -0.71 18.32 2.83
CA ILE A 85 0.15 17.92 1.72
C ILE A 85 -0.64 17.55 0.45
N ILE A 86 0.07 17.36 -0.65
CA ILE A 86 -0.49 16.76 -1.86
C ILE A 86 -0.36 15.23 -1.73
N VAL A 87 -1.43 14.52 -2.07
CA VAL A 87 -1.48 13.05 -2.07
C VAL A 87 -2.00 12.55 -3.40
N THR A 88 -1.19 11.80 -4.14
CA THR A 88 -1.61 11.14 -5.38
C THR A 88 -1.45 9.64 -5.29
N MET A 89 -2.50 8.92 -5.67
CA MET A 89 -2.49 7.46 -5.75
C MET A 89 -2.60 7.03 -7.20
N PHE A 90 -1.63 6.22 -7.65
CA PHE A 90 -1.68 5.50 -8.93
C PHE A 90 -2.11 4.06 -8.69
N HIS A 91 -3.01 3.57 -9.54
CA HIS A 91 -3.46 2.17 -9.47
C HIS A 91 -3.78 1.64 -10.86
N GLY A 92 -3.36 0.42 -11.15
CA GLY A 92 -3.71 -0.25 -12.39
C GLY A 92 -5.17 -0.70 -12.38
N GLN A 93 -5.88 -0.49 -13.48
CA GLN A 93 -7.27 -0.95 -13.59
C GLN A 93 -7.36 -2.49 -13.55
N LYS A 94 -6.34 -3.17 -14.10
CA LYS A 94 -6.23 -4.63 -14.14
C LYS A 94 -5.27 -5.17 -13.06
N ASP A 95 -5.12 -4.48 -11.94
CA ASP A 95 -4.34 -4.98 -10.81
C ASP A 95 -5.08 -6.17 -10.15
N GLU A 96 -4.60 -7.37 -10.41
CA GLU A 96 -5.16 -8.62 -9.86
C GLU A 96 -4.68 -8.91 -8.43
N ALA A 97 -3.55 -8.31 -8.02
CA ALA A 97 -2.97 -8.52 -6.71
C ALA A 97 -3.64 -7.65 -5.63
N VAL A 98 -3.94 -6.39 -5.97
CA VAL A 98 -4.48 -5.40 -5.03
C VAL A 98 -5.71 -4.69 -5.63
N PRO A 99 -6.88 -4.76 -5.01
CA PRO A 99 -8.05 -4.02 -5.47
C PRO A 99 -7.84 -2.50 -5.42
N VAL A 100 -8.33 -1.77 -6.42
CA VAL A 100 -8.30 -0.29 -6.51
C VAL A 100 -8.85 0.38 -5.24
N SER A 101 -9.77 -0.28 -4.54
CA SER A 101 -10.34 0.20 -3.28
C SER A 101 -9.30 0.45 -2.18
N PHE A 102 -8.13 -0.23 -2.22
CA PHE A 102 -7.05 0.02 -1.27
C PHE A 102 -6.46 1.42 -1.45
N SER A 103 -6.18 1.85 -2.67
CA SER A 103 -5.70 3.21 -2.95
C SER A 103 -6.73 4.27 -2.54
N ARG A 104 -8.02 4.03 -2.76
CA ARG A 104 -9.09 4.91 -2.26
C ARG A 104 -9.12 4.99 -0.74
N LYS A 105 -8.91 3.86 -0.04
CA LYS A 105 -8.78 3.86 1.43
C LYS A 105 -7.56 4.60 1.91
N VAL A 106 -6.42 4.54 1.20
CA VAL A 106 -5.25 5.37 1.52
C VAL A 106 -5.61 6.85 1.43
N LEU A 107 -6.29 7.30 0.37
CA LEU A 107 -6.75 8.69 0.26
C LEU A 107 -7.68 9.11 1.41
N SER A 108 -8.54 8.21 1.90
CA SER A 108 -9.47 8.52 3.00
C SER A 108 -8.80 8.69 4.35
N VAL A 109 -7.58 8.16 4.54
CA VAL A 109 -6.79 8.35 5.76
C VAL A 109 -6.38 9.81 5.95
N PHE A 110 -6.10 10.53 4.86
CA PHE A 110 -5.72 11.93 4.88
C PHE A 110 -6.97 12.83 5.00
N THR A 111 -7.04 13.69 6.00
CA THR A 111 -8.23 14.53 6.26
C THR A 111 -8.19 15.89 5.57
N LYS A 112 -7.01 16.53 5.46
CA LYS A 112 -6.84 17.89 4.93
C LYS A 112 -5.95 17.96 3.68
N ALA A 113 -5.54 16.83 3.12
CA ALA A 113 -4.68 16.80 1.94
C ALA A 113 -5.41 17.17 0.65
N LYS A 114 -4.69 17.73 -0.31
CA LYS A 114 -5.13 17.83 -1.72
C LYS A 114 -4.96 16.45 -2.35
N LYS A 115 -6.07 15.77 -2.65
CA LYS A 115 -6.09 14.35 -3.04
C LYS A 115 -6.31 14.17 -4.53
N ARG A 116 -5.58 13.22 -5.11
CA ARG A 116 -5.76 12.80 -6.50
C ARG A 116 -5.71 11.27 -6.61
N MET A 117 -6.64 10.70 -7.39
CA MET A 117 -6.64 9.29 -7.76
C MET A 117 -6.43 9.16 -9.27
N VAL A 118 -5.43 8.41 -9.68
CA VAL A 118 -5.12 8.12 -11.08
C VAL A 118 -5.23 6.62 -11.30
N VAL A 119 -6.32 6.19 -11.92
CA VAL A 119 -6.49 4.80 -12.36
C VAL A 119 -5.97 4.69 -13.79
N ILE A 120 -4.97 3.85 -13.99
CA ILE A 120 -4.36 3.63 -15.30
C ILE A 120 -5.13 2.53 -16.02
N LYS A 121 -5.80 2.90 -17.12
CA LYS A 121 -6.55 1.96 -17.98
C LYS A 121 -5.60 0.86 -18.46
N ASN A 122 -6.03 -0.40 -18.35
CA ASN A 122 -5.26 -1.60 -18.67
C ASN A 122 -3.93 -1.74 -17.90
N GLY A 123 -3.65 -0.91 -16.89
CA GLY A 123 -2.47 -1.06 -16.03
C GLY A 123 -2.59 -2.26 -15.09
N ASP A 124 -1.49 -2.96 -14.90
CA ASP A 124 -1.30 -4.05 -13.94
C ASP A 124 -0.86 -3.54 -12.55
N HIS A 125 -0.46 -4.46 -11.67
CA HIS A 125 0.05 -4.12 -10.34
C HIS A 125 1.36 -3.34 -10.37
N SER A 126 2.25 -3.67 -11.30
CA SER A 126 3.61 -3.10 -11.34
C SER A 126 3.65 -1.69 -11.92
N LEU A 127 2.73 -1.35 -12.83
CA LEU A 127 2.70 -0.09 -13.57
C LEU A 127 4.07 0.27 -14.20
N SER A 128 4.83 -0.74 -14.64
CA SER A 128 6.20 -0.60 -15.13
C SER A 128 6.32 -0.30 -16.63
N ASN A 129 5.19 -0.30 -17.37
CA ASN A 129 5.22 0.05 -18.80
C ASN A 129 5.47 1.56 -19.00
N LYS A 130 6.03 1.92 -20.16
CA LYS A 130 6.44 3.29 -20.51
C LYS A 130 5.34 4.35 -20.29
N LEU A 131 4.08 4.01 -20.62
CA LEU A 131 2.95 4.93 -20.47
C LEU A 131 2.66 5.23 -18.98
N SER A 132 2.69 4.19 -18.15
CA SER A 132 2.49 4.30 -16.70
C SER A 132 3.61 5.10 -16.05
N ILE A 133 4.86 4.79 -16.40
CA ILE A 133 6.04 5.49 -15.89
C ILE A 133 5.99 6.97 -16.28
N ASN A 134 5.69 7.32 -17.53
CA ASN A 134 5.58 8.71 -17.96
C ASN A 134 4.51 9.49 -17.16
N LYS A 135 3.37 8.87 -16.83
CA LYS A 135 2.36 9.52 -16.00
C LYS A 135 2.85 9.75 -14.57
N ILE A 136 3.60 8.80 -14.01
CA ILE A 136 4.18 8.90 -12.67
C ILE A 136 5.24 10.01 -12.64
N LEU A 137 6.13 10.08 -13.64
CA LEU A 137 7.15 11.13 -13.75
C LEU A 137 6.54 12.54 -13.87
N LYS A 138 5.51 12.71 -14.71
CA LYS A 138 4.77 13.99 -14.80
C LYS A 138 4.17 14.41 -13.45
N GLU A 139 3.70 13.47 -12.66
CA GLU A 139 3.17 13.77 -11.34
C GLU A 139 4.28 14.14 -10.35
N LEU A 140 5.45 13.50 -10.42
CA LEU A 140 6.64 13.87 -9.64
C LEU A 140 7.07 15.30 -9.96
N ASP A 141 7.11 15.70 -11.24
CA ASP A 141 7.41 17.07 -11.64
C ASP A 141 6.38 18.06 -11.08
N ARG A 142 5.10 17.71 -11.11
CA ARG A 142 4.05 18.53 -10.50
C ARG A 142 4.26 18.70 -8.99
N PHE A 143 4.65 17.65 -8.30
CA PHE A 143 4.97 17.70 -6.87
C PHE A 143 6.15 18.62 -6.61
N ARG A 144 7.25 18.45 -7.36
CA ARG A 144 8.44 19.31 -7.26
C ARG A 144 8.05 20.79 -7.36
N ASN A 145 7.31 21.16 -8.40
CA ASN A 145 6.92 22.55 -8.66
C ASN A 145 5.90 23.13 -7.65
N THR A 146 5.32 22.29 -6.80
CA THR A 146 4.35 22.73 -5.78
C THR A 146 4.98 22.79 -4.38
N ILE A 147 6.08 22.05 -4.16
CA ILE A 147 6.70 21.89 -2.83
C ILE A 147 7.94 22.79 -2.68
N LEU A 148 8.60 23.08 -3.78
CA LEU A 148 9.70 24.05 -3.88
C LEU A 148 9.16 25.45 -4.16
#